data_3f00bfce51e363c36b25ee3e9d9a2433
#
_entry.id   3f00bfce51e363c36b25ee3e9d9a2433
#
_cell.length_a   1.000
_cell.length_b   1.000
_cell.length_c   1.000
_cell.angle_alpha   90.00
_cell.angle_beta   90.00
_cell.angle_gamma   90.00
#
_symmetry.space_group_name_H-M   'P 1'
#
loop_
_entity.id
_entity.type
_entity.pdbx_description
1 polymer ?
#
loop_
_entity_poly.entity_id
_entity_poly.type
_entity_poly.pdbx_seq_one_letter_code
_entity_poly.pdbx_strand_id
1 'polypeptide(L)'
;MSTTLKTSISRRRLLLSTGAAALAMPAVWPPSRAAGKRIVVRDDGGIYTKAYGAVFYRPFTEATGIEVVGVQANAEPVAQIKTMVDTKNYTWDMAKISWPAILLLTSGNKPYLEKHGLESEAVIKTIPAEYMSPYGVGTNVYTTVLAYRADAFKGRKAPQSWADFWNVAEFPGQRAVRKHPFDTIEEALMGAGVPTAQVYPCDLDKAFASLDKIKSSVAVWWTSGAQVEQMLTSGEIDLLPTWVSRPQAAQAAGAPVEIVWNQGIWGGDNWSILAGTPNADACREFIKFASDPKRQAALTEYFPAGLTQPEAFNYVKPEIAKNCPTYPDNIKVGLKIDAKYWLDNQAAVIERFNSWILA
;
A
#
# COMPACT_ATOMS: atom_id res chain seq x y z
N MET A 1 73.81 2.46 -30.22
CA MET A 1 74.31 3.63 -29.44
C MET A 1 73.52 4.84 -29.91
N SER A 2 72.55 5.27 -29.18
CA SER A 2 71.84 6.53 -29.41
C SER A 2 71.32 7.06 -28.10
N THR A 3 71.85 8.18 -27.71
CA THR A 3 71.72 8.84 -26.43
C THR A 3 70.55 9.81 -26.49
N THR A 4 69.50 9.61 -25.72
CA THR A 4 68.33 10.53 -25.61
C THR A 4 68.55 11.50 -24.45
N LEU A 5 68.69 12.77 -24.74
CA LEU A 5 68.73 13.87 -23.79
C LEU A 5 67.30 14.23 -23.34
N LYS A 6 67.04 14.17 -22.02
CA LYS A 6 65.86 14.72 -21.38
C LYS A 6 66.11 16.20 -21.04
N THR A 7 65.34 17.10 -21.65
CA THR A 7 65.25 18.50 -21.25
C THR A 7 64.06 18.72 -20.31
N SER A 8 64.32 19.09 -19.08
CA SER A 8 63.34 19.53 -18.10
C SER A 8 63.05 21.03 -18.25
N ILE A 9 61.79 21.39 -18.50
CA ILE A 9 61.31 22.77 -18.53
C ILE A 9 60.78 23.15 -17.14
N SER A 10 61.43 24.13 -16.56
CA SER A 10 61.14 24.70 -15.23
C SER A 10 59.89 25.57 -15.26
N ARG A 11 58.99 25.36 -14.29
CA ARG A 11 57.68 26.02 -14.09
C ARG A 11 57.77 27.49 -13.59
N ARG A 12 58.85 28.23 -13.83
CA ARG A 12 59.07 29.53 -13.18
C ARG A 12 59.27 30.73 -14.12
N ARG A 13 58.81 30.69 -15.38
CA ARG A 13 58.83 31.86 -16.25
C ARG A 13 57.63 31.87 -17.19
N LEU A 14 56.45 32.33 -16.70
CA LEU A 14 55.43 32.97 -17.53
C LEU A 14 54.50 33.82 -16.63
N LEU A 15 55.04 34.89 -16.14
CA LEU A 15 54.27 36.03 -15.68
C LEU A 15 54.93 37.25 -16.28
N LEU A 16 54.29 37.79 -17.30
CA LEU A 16 54.24 39.23 -17.59
C LEU A 16 53.63 39.48 -18.98
N SER A 17 52.62 40.36 -18.94
CA SER A 17 52.04 41.12 -20.05
C SER A 17 51.03 40.42 -20.98
N THR A 18 49.71 40.67 -20.69
CA THR A 18 48.93 41.47 -21.65
C THR A 18 47.61 41.86 -20.96
N GLY A 19 47.40 43.14 -20.76
CA GLY A 19 46.12 43.69 -20.34
C GLY A 19 45.08 43.51 -21.48
N ALA A 20 44.01 42.79 -21.20
CA ALA A 20 42.81 42.76 -22.02
C ALA A 20 41.66 43.28 -21.15
N ALA A 21 41.09 44.39 -21.55
CA ALA A 21 39.87 44.97 -20.99
C ALA A 21 38.76 43.94 -21.07
N ALA A 22 38.35 43.39 -19.90
CA ALA A 22 37.17 42.58 -19.76
C ALA A 22 35.95 43.50 -19.89
N LEU A 23 35.31 43.47 -21.06
CA LEU A 23 33.95 43.95 -21.23
C LEU A 23 33.06 43.10 -20.27
N ALA A 24 32.62 43.75 -19.18
CA ALA A 24 31.61 43.14 -18.27
C ALA A 24 30.28 43.07 -19.05
N MET A 25 30.07 41.90 -19.72
CA MET A 25 28.70 41.56 -20.12
C MET A 25 27.88 41.37 -18.84
N PRO A 26 26.73 42.02 -18.70
CA PRO A 26 25.83 41.67 -17.59
C PRO A 26 25.43 40.23 -17.78
N ALA A 27 25.81 39.38 -16.83
CA ALA A 27 25.28 38.03 -16.72
C ALA A 27 23.76 38.17 -16.50
N VAL A 28 23.00 38.06 -17.59
CA VAL A 28 21.57 37.88 -17.52
C VAL A 28 21.39 36.45 -16.99
N TRP A 29 21.37 36.34 -15.66
CA TRP A 29 20.86 35.12 -15.04
C TRP A 29 19.39 34.99 -15.52
N PRO A 30 19.03 33.85 -16.15
CA PRO A 30 17.63 33.61 -16.42
C PRO A 30 16.89 33.74 -15.07
N PRO A 31 15.70 34.37 -15.05
CA PRO A 31 14.97 34.49 -13.82
C PRO A 31 14.86 33.09 -13.26
N SER A 32 15.35 32.89 -12.03
CA SER A 32 15.08 31.70 -11.25
C SER A 32 13.56 31.51 -11.32
N ARG A 33 13.10 30.52 -12.10
CA ARG A 33 11.73 30.06 -12.00
C ARG A 33 11.54 29.84 -10.52
N ALA A 34 10.69 30.66 -9.88
CA ALA A 34 10.31 30.44 -8.52
C ALA A 34 9.98 28.96 -8.44
N ALA A 35 10.72 28.21 -7.61
CA ALA A 35 10.50 26.77 -7.48
C ALA A 35 9.02 26.62 -7.15
N GLY A 36 8.22 26.12 -8.10
CA GLY A 36 6.79 25.97 -7.94
C GLY A 36 6.54 25.18 -6.67
N LYS A 37 5.46 25.44 -5.96
CA LYS A 37 5.07 24.63 -4.80
C LYS A 37 5.13 23.16 -5.22
N ARG A 38 5.74 22.33 -4.38
CA ARG A 38 5.93 20.89 -4.63
C ARG A 38 5.56 20.12 -3.40
N ILE A 39 4.90 18.99 -3.56
CA ILE A 39 4.67 18.00 -2.51
C ILE A 39 5.26 16.66 -2.91
N VAL A 40 5.79 15.93 -1.92
CA VAL A 40 6.28 14.57 -2.09
C VAL A 40 5.34 13.62 -1.36
N VAL A 41 4.79 12.67 -2.10
CA VAL A 41 3.78 11.72 -1.65
C VAL A 41 4.37 10.32 -1.63
N ARG A 42 4.45 9.69 -0.46
CA ARG A 42 4.80 8.27 -0.36
C ARG A 42 3.60 7.41 -0.74
N ASP A 43 3.79 6.49 -1.68
CA ASP A 43 2.82 5.46 -2.05
C ASP A 43 3.42 4.04 -2.06
N ASP A 44 2.65 3.03 -2.48
CA ASP A 44 3.06 1.62 -2.41
C ASP A 44 3.92 1.16 -3.58
N GLY A 45 4.21 2.05 -4.53
CA GLY A 45 5.01 1.71 -5.71
C GLY A 45 4.28 0.88 -6.77
N GLY A 46 5.01 0.53 -7.83
CA GLY A 46 4.51 -0.36 -8.88
C GLY A 46 3.25 0.17 -9.57
N ILE A 47 2.21 -0.66 -9.64
CA ILE A 47 0.93 -0.30 -10.27
C ILE A 47 0.26 0.90 -9.59
N TYR A 48 0.42 1.07 -8.27
CA TYR A 48 -0.15 2.18 -7.53
C TYR A 48 0.49 3.52 -7.94
N THR A 49 1.82 3.62 -7.94
CA THR A 49 2.50 4.85 -8.40
C THR A 49 2.13 5.18 -9.84
N LYS A 50 2.03 4.16 -10.71
CA LYS A 50 1.60 4.35 -12.11
C LYS A 50 0.18 4.90 -12.20
N ALA A 51 -0.76 4.28 -11.50
CA ALA A 51 -2.17 4.68 -11.52
C ALA A 51 -2.37 6.06 -10.86
N TYR A 52 -1.80 6.28 -9.66
CA TYR A 52 -1.89 7.57 -8.98
C TYR A 52 -1.21 8.68 -9.77
N GLY A 53 -0.07 8.39 -10.41
CA GLY A 53 0.59 9.33 -11.32
C GLY A 53 -0.30 9.76 -12.48
N ALA A 54 -1.06 8.84 -13.05
CA ALA A 54 -1.97 9.11 -14.17
C ALA A 54 -3.26 9.82 -13.74
N VAL A 55 -3.84 9.40 -12.61
CA VAL A 55 -5.19 9.80 -12.19
C VAL A 55 -5.17 10.99 -11.23
N PHE A 56 -4.14 11.08 -10.37
CA PHE A 56 -4.07 12.11 -9.33
C PHE A 56 -2.91 13.09 -9.55
N TYR A 57 -1.64 12.61 -9.65
CA TYR A 57 -0.47 13.48 -9.54
C TYR A 57 -0.35 14.45 -10.70
N ARG A 58 -0.32 13.96 -11.95
CA ARG A 58 -0.24 14.83 -13.13
C ARG A 58 -1.46 15.74 -13.28
N PRO A 59 -2.71 15.21 -13.19
CA PRO A 59 -3.88 16.08 -13.28
C PRO A 59 -3.97 17.14 -12.19
N PHE A 60 -3.49 16.84 -10.97
CA PHE A 60 -3.41 17.83 -9.91
C PHE A 60 -2.39 18.93 -10.24
N THR A 61 -1.20 18.53 -10.70
CA THR A 61 -0.16 19.48 -11.12
C THR A 61 -0.64 20.38 -12.27
N GLU A 62 -1.33 19.80 -13.26
CA GLU A 62 -1.91 20.56 -14.37
C GLU A 62 -2.99 21.56 -13.91
N ALA A 63 -3.82 21.16 -12.95
CA ALA A 63 -4.92 22.00 -12.44
C ALA A 63 -4.48 23.11 -11.49
N THR A 64 -3.40 22.90 -10.71
CA THR A 64 -3.02 23.80 -9.60
C THR A 64 -1.65 24.43 -9.75
N GLY A 65 -0.80 23.91 -10.62
CA GLY A 65 0.61 24.30 -10.72
C GLY A 65 1.49 23.76 -9.58
N ILE A 66 0.94 22.97 -8.64
CA ILE A 66 1.68 22.30 -7.56
C ILE A 66 2.21 20.99 -8.08
N GLU A 67 3.53 20.83 -8.13
CA GLU A 67 4.16 19.58 -8.54
C GLU A 67 3.91 18.48 -7.50
N VAL A 68 3.51 17.28 -7.96
CA VAL A 68 3.40 16.09 -7.10
C VAL A 68 4.42 15.05 -7.51
N VAL A 69 5.27 14.63 -6.58
CA VAL A 69 6.25 13.58 -6.77
C VAL A 69 5.85 12.37 -5.93
N GLY A 70 5.43 11.29 -6.60
CA GLY A 70 5.19 9.99 -5.97
C GLY A 70 6.50 9.26 -5.70
N VAL A 71 6.68 8.75 -4.48
CA VAL A 71 7.86 7.97 -4.09
C VAL A 71 7.44 6.66 -3.44
N GLN A 72 8.10 5.58 -3.86
CA GLN A 72 7.93 4.29 -3.23
C GLN A 72 8.80 4.17 -1.98
N ALA A 73 8.24 3.62 -0.91
CA ALA A 73 8.98 3.22 0.29
C ALA A 73 8.39 1.94 0.88
N ASN A 74 9.00 1.43 1.95
CA ASN A 74 8.53 0.24 2.65
C ASN A 74 7.05 0.33 3.04
N ALA A 75 6.38 -0.81 3.12
CA ALA A 75 4.95 -0.90 3.37
C ALA A 75 4.52 -0.22 4.68
N GLU A 76 5.31 -0.36 5.75
CA GLU A 76 5.04 0.25 7.05
C GLU A 76 6.11 1.31 7.39
N PRO A 77 5.92 2.57 6.95
CA PRO A 77 6.95 3.62 7.08
C PRO A 77 6.94 4.34 8.44
N VAL A 78 6.37 3.75 9.49
CA VAL A 78 6.18 4.38 10.81
C VAL A 78 7.48 4.97 11.38
N ALA A 79 8.57 4.18 11.37
CA ALA A 79 9.86 4.63 11.90
C ALA A 79 10.46 5.79 11.09
N GLN A 80 10.32 5.75 9.75
CA GLN A 80 10.79 6.81 8.87
C GLN A 80 10.00 8.11 9.08
N ILE A 81 8.68 8.03 9.22
CA ILE A 81 7.82 9.20 9.51
C ILE A 81 8.22 9.83 10.85
N LYS A 82 8.39 9.02 11.90
CA LYS A 82 8.86 9.51 13.21
C LYS A 82 10.18 10.25 13.08
N THR A 83 11.16 9.66 12.40
CA THR A 83 12.48 10.28 12.20
C THR A 83 12.37 11.61 11.46
N MET A 84 11.61 11.70 10.36
CA MET A 84 11.44 12.94 9.60
C MET A 84 10.81 14.06 10.44
N VAL A 85 9.79 13.75 11.21
CA VAL A 85 9.08 14.72 12.06
C VAL A 85 9.97 15.16 13.24
N ASP A 86 10.73 14.24 13.86
CA ASP A 86 11.61 14.57 14.99
C ASP A 86 12.81 15.42 14.57
N THR A 87 13.37 15.12 13.41
CA THR A 87 14.52 15.87 12.85
C THR A 87 14.11 17.10 12.05
N LYS A 88 12.81 17.28 11.77
CA LYS A 88 12.28 18.32 10.87
C LYS A 88 12.90 18.26 9.46
N ASN A 89 13.31 17.09 9.03
CA ASN A 89 13.91 16.85 7.72
C ASN A 89 12.97 15.98 6.88
N TYR A 90 12.09 16.64 6.11
CA TYR A 90 11.02 16.00 5.38
C TYR A 90 11.47 15.59 3.98
N THR A 91 11.61 14.28 3.74
CA THR A 91 11.74 13.70 2.40
C THR A 91 10.37 13.42 1.78
N TRP A 92 9.32 13.34 2.60
CA TRP A 92 7.91 13.27 2.21
C TRP A 92 7.12 14.35 2.94
N ASP A 93 6.05 14.83 2.32
CA ASP A 93 5.09 15.76 2.94
C ASP A 93 3.87 14.99 3.45
N MET A 94 3.49 13.95 2.73
CA MET A 94 2.38 13.08 3.08
C MET A 94 2.65 11.64 2.65
N ALA A 95 1.89 10.71 3.22
CA ALA A 95 2.02 9.30 2.95
C ALA A 95 0.65 8.59 2.87
N LYS A 96 0.57 7.61 1.98
CA LYS A 96 -0.47 6.59 2.01
C LYS A 96 -0.06 5.56 3.06
N ILE A 97 -0.85 5.40 4.11
CA ILE A 97 -0.57 4.50 5.23
C ILE A 97 -1.84 3.82 5.74
N SER A 98 -1.66 2.65 6.35
CA SER A 98 -2.73 1.84 6.91
C SER A 98 -3.33 2.42 8.20
N TRP A 99 -4.56 2.00 8.55
CA TRP A 99 -5.20 2.40 9.81
C TRP A 99 -4.36 2.07 11.05
N PRO A 100 -3.75 0.87 11.20
CA PRO A 100 -2.86 0.59 12.32
C PRO A 100 -1.66 1.55 12.36
N ALA A 101 -1.07 1.90 11.22
CA ALA A 101 0.04 2.85 11.17
C ALA A 101 -0.39 4.25 11.63
N ILE A 102 -1.58 4.72 11.25
CA ILE A 102 -2.13 5.99 11.75
C ILE A 102 -2.25 5.97 13.27
N LEU A 103 -2.80 4.89 13.84
CA LEU A 103 -2.93 4.76 15.30
C LEU A 103 -1.56 4.77 15.99
N LEU A 104 -0.57 4.04 15.47
CA LEU A 104 0.82 4.03 15.99
C LEU A 104 1.48 5.40 15.95
N LEU A 105 1.14 6.23 14.96
CA LEU A 105 1.70 7.57 14.78
C LEU A 105 0.96 8.64 15.58
N THR A 106 -0.21 8.33 16.14
CA THR A 106 -1.06 9.32 16.82
C THR A 106 -1.43 8.97 18.25
N SER A 107 -1.17 7.74 18.72
CA SER A 107 -1.53 7.26 20.08
C SER A 107 -0.64 7.79 21.21
N GLY A 108 0.50 8.41 20.91
CA GLY A 108 1.41 8.95 21.92
C GLY A 108 1.09 10.39 22.31
N ASN A 109 1.89 10.94 23.23
CA ASN A 109 1.76 12.34 23.68
C ASN A 109 2.06 13.36 22.58
N LYS A 110 2.79 12.97 21.54
CA LYS A 110 3.12 13.78 20.36
C LYS A 110 2.63 13.05 19.12
N PRO A 111 1.63 13.58 18.41
CA PRO A 111 1.23 13.03 17.12
C PRO A 111 2.31 13.32 16.06
N TYR A 112 2.60 12.32 15.23
CA TYR A 112 3.51 12.42 14.09
C TYR A 112 2.79 12.72 12.77
N LEU A 113 1.47 12.77 12.83
CA LEU A 113 0.60 13.18 11.72
C LEU A 113 -0.12 14.48 12.08
N GLU A 114 -0.41 15.27 11.06
CA GLU A 114 -1.21 16.49 11.19
C GLU A 114 -2.69 16.16 10.98
N LYS A 115 -3.57 16.81 11.76
CA LYS A 115 -5.01 16.74 11.48
C LYS A 115 -5.30 17.36 10.12
N HIS A 116 -6.03 16.64 9.29
CA HIS A 116 -6.32 17.14 7.94
C HIS A 116 -7.28 18.34 7.95
N GLY A 117 -8.25 18.41 8.89
CA GLY A 117 -9.18 19.52 9.04
C GLY A 117 -10.12 19.73 7.85
N LEU A 118 -10.42 18.65 7.10
CA LEU A 118 -11.22 18.69 5.86
C LEU A 118 -12.64 18.16 6.05
N GLU A 119 -13.08 17.92 7.28
CA GLU A 119 -14.37 17.29 7.61
C GLU A 119 -15.57 18.09 7.10
N SER A 120 -15.41 19.40 6.90
CA SER A 120 -16.45 20.30 6.38
C SER A 120 -16.54 20.32 4.85
N GLU A 121 -15.52 19.84 4.13
CA GLU A 121 -15.46 19.85 2.68
C GLU A 121 -16.49 18.89 2.08
N ALA A 122 -17.23 19.36 1.07
CA ALA A 122 -18.33 18.58 0.48
C ALA A 122 -17.87 17.22 -0.05
N VAL A 123 -16.72 17.16 -0.74
CA VAL A 123 -16.16 15.94 -1.31
C VAL A 123 -15.66 14.96 -0.24
N ILE A 124 -15.33 15.45 0.95
CA ILE A 124 -14.86 14.61 2.06
C ILE A 124 -16.04 14.05 2.86
N LYS A 125 -17.13 14.83 3.01
CA LYS A 125 -18.35 14.38 3.70
C LYS A 125 -19.02 13.16 3.07
N THR A 126 -18.79 12.90 1.80
CA THR A 126 -19.34 11.74 1.09
C THR A 126 -18.57 10.45 1.34
N ILE A 127 -17.36 10.55 1.91
CA ILE A 127 -16.58 9.36 2.31
C ILE A 127 -17.17 8.80 3.62
N PRO A 128 -17.52 7.50 3.68
CA PRO A 128 -17.98 6.87 4.90
C PRO A 128 -17.00 7.06 6.06
N ALA A 129 -17.54 7.35 7.25
CA ALA A 129 -16.73 7.63 8.45
C ALA A 129 -15.77 6.49 8.81
N GLU A 130 -16.12 5.26 8.43
CA GLU A 130 -15.28 4.07 8.65
C GLU A 130 -13.96 4.06 7.86
N TYR A 131 -13.85 4.89 6.79
CA TYR A 131 -12.64 5.06 6.00
C TYR A 131 -11.85 6.31 6.40
N MET A 132 -12.24 6.98 7.47
CA MET A 132 -11.67 8.26 7.88
C MET A 132 -11.22 8.29 9.33
N SER A 133 -10.28 9.17 9.61
CA SER A 133 -9.91 9.58 10.97
C SER A 133 -9.50 11.06 10.93
N PRO A 134 -9.35 11.76 12.06
CA PRO A 134 -8.84 13.14 12.05
C PRO A 134 -7.45 13.31 11.38
N TYR A 135 -6.70 12.21 11.21
CA TYR A 135 -5.33 12.19 10.70
C TYR A 135 -5.19 11.51 9.34
N GLY A 136 -6.29 11.07 8.74
CA GLY A 136 -6.25 10.39 7.46
C GLY A 136 -7.58 10.36 6.74
N VAL A 137 -7.54 10.59 5.43
CA VAL A 137 -8.68 10.50 4.51
C VAL A 137 -8.55 9.25 3.66
N GLY A 138 -9.57 8.41 3.62
CA GLY A 138 -9.57 7.14 2.90
C GLY A 138 -9.20 7.29 1.44
N THR A 139 -8.25 6.47 0.99
CA THR A 139 -7.80 6.45 -0.41
C THR A 139 -8.00 5.12 -1.09
N ASN A 140 -7.87 4.02 -0.35
CA ASN A 140 -8.04 2.68 -0.89
C ASN A 140 -8.41 1.71 0.22
N VAL A 141 -9.28 0.76 -0.08
CA VAL A 141 -9.57 -0.40 0.76
C VAL A 141 -8.93 -1.62 0.13
N TYR A 142 -8.14 -2.36 0.88
CA TYR A 142 -7.63 -3.65 0.46
C TYR A 142 -8.47 -4.77 1.10
N THR A 143 -8.44 -5.95 0.47
CA THR A 143 -9.05 -7.15 1.05
C THR A 143 -8.10 -8.32 0.89
N THR A 144 -7.86 -9.05 1.97
CA THR A 144 -7.25 -10.39 1.94
C THR A 144 -8.35 -11.40 1.68
N VAL A 145 -8.22 -12.16 0.62
CA VAL A 145 -9.20 -13.12 0.12
C VAL A 145 -8.60 -14.51 0.03
N LEU A 146 -9.44 -15.53 0.02
CA LEU A 146 -9.05 -16.84 -0.44
C LEU A 146 -9.04 -16.83 -1.98
N ALA A 147 -7.94 -17.21 -2.58
CA ALA A 147 -7.82 -17.43 -4.01
C ALA A 147 -7.47 -18.89 -4.31
N TYR A 148 -7.99 -19.43 -5.41
CA TYR A 148 -7.68 -20.79 -5.85
C TYR A 148 -7.62 -20.90 -7.36
N ARG A 149 -6.92 -21.91 -7.86
CA ARG A 149 -6.90 -22.23 -9.28
C ARG A 149 -8.11 -23.09 -9.65
N ALA A 150 -8.90 -22.62 -10.60
CA ALA A 150 -10.12 -23.33 -11.05
C ALA A 150 -9.82 -24.69 -11.67
N ASP A 151 -8.69 -24.84 -12.37
CA ASP A 151 -8.26 -26.08 -12.98
C ASP A 151 -7.90 -27.14 -11.93
N ALA A 152 -7.34 -26.76 -10.78
CA ALA A 152 -7.06 -27.65 -9.67
C ALA A 152 -8.33 -28.23 -9.02
N PHE A 153 -9.46 -27.55 -9.17
CA PHE A 153 -10.77 -27.98 -8.62
C PHE A 153 -11.76 -28.45 -9.70
N LYS A 154 -11.28 -28.70 -10.91
CA LYS A 154 -12.15 -29.16 -12.02
C LYS A 154 -12.81 -30.49 -11.67
N GLY A 155 -14.15 -30.53 -11.77
CA GLY A 155 -14.92 -31.76 -11.49
C GLY A 155 -15.16 -32.05 -10.00
N ARG A 156 -14.75 -31.16 -9.10
CA ARG A 156 -14.99 -31.27 -7.66
C ARG A 156 -15.43 -29.92 -7.05
N LYS A 157 -15.92 -29.95 -5.83
CA LYS A 157 -16.27 -28.74 -5.07
C LYS A 157 -15.03 -27.86 -4.88
N ALA A 158 -15.13 -26.58 -5.13
CA ALA A 158 -14.10 -25.60 -4.85
C ALA A 158 -14.31 -24.95 -3.48
N PRO A 159 -13.24 -24.51 -2.77
CA PRO A 159 -13.36 -23.90 -1.46
C PRO A 159 -14.09 -22.55 -1.54
N GLN A 160 -14.96 -22.26 -0.56
CA GLN A 160 -15.77 -21.05 -0.49
C GLN A 160 -15.65 -20.32 0.86
N SER A 161 -14.78 -20.81 1.76
CA SER A 161 -14.60 -20.25 3.09
C SER A 161 -13.20 -20.60 3.63
N TRP A 162 -12.81 -19.93 4.74
CA TRP A 162 -11.59 -20.34 5.44
C TRP A 162 -11.71 -21.75 6.03
N ALA A 163 -12.90 -22.16 6.49
CA ALA A 163 -13.11 -23.52 6.96
C ALA A 163 -12.82 -24.57 5.84
N ASP A 164 -13.22 -24.27 4.60
CA ASP A 164 -12.90 -25.13 3.46
C ASP A 164 -11.38 -25.14 3.19
N PHE A 165 -10.72 -23.98 3.29
CA PHE A 165 -9.25 -23.92 3.15
C PHE A 165 -8.53 -24.73 4.23
N TRP A 166 -9.04 -24.79 5.45
CA TRP A 166 -8.50 -25.63 6.54
C TRP A 166 -8.83 -27.12 6.38
N ASN A 167 -9.88 -27.48 5.65
CA ASN A 167 -10.29 -28.88 5.42
C ASN A 167 -9.49 -29.53 4.28
N VAL A 168 -8.23 -29.90 4.56
CA VAL A 168 -7.29 -30.46 3.60
C VAL A 168 -7.81 -31.74 2.95
N ALA A 169 -8.59 -32.55 3.66
CA ALA A 169 -9.11 -33.81 3.16
C ALA A 169 -10.17 -33.63 2.06
N GLU A 170 -11.10 -32.68 2.25
CA GLU A 170 -12.15 -32.39 1.27
C GLU A 170 -11.66 -31.49 0.13
N PHE A 171 -10.74 -30.56 0.44
CA PHE A 171 -10.17 -29.61 -0.53
C PHE A 171 -8.65 -29.83 -0.68
N PRO A 172 -8.19 -30.97 -1.21
CA PRO A 172 -6.76 -31.22 -1.39
C PRO A 172 -6.16 -30.28 -2.44
N GLY A 173 -4.86 -29.99 -2.31
CA GLY A 173 -4.09 -29.13 -3.20
C GLY A 173 -2.91 -28.50 -2.50
N GLN A 174 -1.95 -27.99 -3.28
CA GLN A 174 -0.80 -27.27 -2.75
C GLN A 174 -1.23 -25.92 -2.17
N ARG A 175 -0.95 -25.71 -0.88
CA ARG A 175 -1.34 -24.50 -0.13
C ARG A 175 -0.15 -23.61 0.14
N ALA A 176 -0.36 -22.29 0.06
CA ALA A 176 0.56 -21.34 0.64
C ALA A 176 -0.18 -20.49 1.67
N VAL A 177 0.52 -19.96 2.67
CA VAL A 177 0.00 -19.07 3.70
C VAL A 177 1.00 -17.94 3.91
N ARG A 178 0.54 -16.77 4.35
CA ARG A 178 1.43 -15.64 4.63
C ARG A 178 2.32 -15.92 5.84
N LYS A 179 3.62 -15.65 5.71
CA LYS A 179 4.58 -15.73 6.83
C LYS A 179 4.50 -14.48 7.71
N HIS A 180 3.31 -14.16 8.17
CA HIS A 180 3.04 -13.00 9.02
C HIS A 180 1.72 -13.19 9.76
N PRO A 181 1.59 -12.80 11.04
CA PRO A 181 0.35 -13.03 11.79
C PRO A 181 -0.84 -12.17 11.35
N PHE A 182 -0.61 -10.96 10.79
CA PHE A 182 -1.70 -10.13 10.25
C PHE A 182 -2.47 -10.89 9.18
N ASP A 183 -3.78 -10.86 9.25
CA ASP A 183 -4.75 -11.62 8.48
C ASP A 183 -4.72 -13.13 8.84
N THR A 184 -3.54 -13.74 8.98
CA THR A 184 -3.38 -15.19 9.23
C THR A 184 -4.00 -15.64 10.56
N ILE A 185 -4.01 -14.81 11.60
CA ILE A 185 -4.68 -15.11 12.88
C ILE A 185 -6.19 -15.11 12.69
N GLU A 186 -6.74 -14.14 11.97
CA GLU A 186 -8.17 -14.05 11.66
C GLU A 186 -8.62 -15.21 10.76
N GLU A 187 -7.84 -15.52 9.73
CA GLU A 187 -8.06 -16.68 8.85
C GLU A 187 -8.11 -17.98 9.66
N ALA A 188 -7.16 -18.17 10.60
CA ALA A 188 -7.10 -19.36 11.44
C ALA A 188 -8.32 -19.49 12.39
N LEU A 189 -8.80 -18.37 12.94
CA LEU A 189 -10.00 -18.36 13.78
C LEU A 189 -11.25 -18.70 12.96
N MET A 190 -11.42 -18.09 11.79
CA MET A 190 -12.53 -18.41 10.87
C MET A 190 -12.41 -19.82 10.32
N GLY A 191 -11.18 -20.30 10.06
CA GLY A 191 -10.88 -21.68 9.72
C GLY A 191 -11.25 -22.69 10.81
N ALA A 192 -11.19 -22.27 12.08
CA ALA A 192 -11.66 -23.03 13.25
C ALA A 192 -13.17 -22.89 13.51
N GLY A 193 -13.91 -22.25 12.59
CA GLY A 193 -15.36 -22.08 12.68
C GLY A 193 -15.81 -20.91 13.54
N VAL A 194 -14.93 -19.96 13.91
CA VAL A 194 -15.34 -18.72 14.61
C VAL A 194 -16.11 -17.84 13.61
N PRO A 195 -17.35 -17.44 13.96
CA PRO A 195 -18.11 -16.51 13.10
C PRO A 195 -17.36 -15.18 12.93
N THR A 196 -17.46 -14.57 11.75
CA THR A 196 -16.81 -13.29 11.42
C THR A 196 -17.05 -12.21 12.48
N ALA A 197 -18.29 -12.09 12.99
CA ALA A 197 -18.63 -11.12 14.03
C ALA A 197 -18.02 -11.40 15.43
N GLN A 198 -17.37 -12.53 15.62
CA GLN A 198 -16.78 -12.96 16.91
C GLN A 198 -15.27 -13.15 16.84
N VAL A 199 -14.63 -12.75 15.74
CA VAL A 199 -13.18 -12.88 15.55
C VAL A 199 -12.41 -11.99 16.53
N TYR A 200 -12.92 -10.80 16.80
CA TYR A 200 -12.27 -9.88 17.71
C TYR A 200 -12.99 -9.79 19.08
N PRO A 201 -12.23 -9.72 20.20
CA PRO A 201 -10.78 -9.82 20.27
C PRO A 201 -10.30 -11.24 19.91
N CYS A 202 -9.16 -11.36 19.20
CA CYS A 202 -8.68 -12.67 18.75
C CYS A 202 -8.30 -13.57 19.95
N ASP A 203 -8.87 -14.77 19.99
CA ASP A 203 -8.43 -15.86 20.84
C ASP A 203 -7.16 -16.48 20.24
N LEU A 204 -6.01 -16.04 20.72
CA LEU A 204 -4.72 -16.48 20.19
C LEU A 204 -4.46 -17.97 20.39
N ASP A 205 -4.89 -18.56 21.52
CA ASP A 205 -4.67 -19.98 21.76
C ASP A 205 -5.46 -20.83 20.76
N LYS A 206 -6.70 -20.46 20.49
CA LYS A 206 -7.54 -21.07 19.48
C LYS A 206 -6.97 -20.88 18.06
N ALA A 207 -6.45 -19.68 17.76
CA ALA A 207 -5.83 -19.39 16.47
C ALA A 207 -4.59 -20.25 16.21
N PHE A 208 -3.68 -20.34 17.18
CA PHE A 208 -2.48 -21.17 17.05
C PHE A 208 -2.80 -22.65 17.01
N ALA A 209 -3.75 -23.13 17.81
CA ALA A 209 -4.23 -24.52 17.73
C ALA A 209 -4.86 -24.85 16.36
N SER A 210 -5.46 -23.86 15.71
CA SER A 210 -5.96 -23.99 14.34
C SER A 210 -4.81 -24.02 13.31
N LEU A 211 -3.82 -23.15 13.48
CA LEU A 211 -2.63 -23.12 12.64
C LEU A 211 -1.83 -24.42 12.72
N ASP A 212 -1.72 -25.04 13.90
CA ASP A 212 -1.06 -26.35 14.09
C ASP A 212 -1.68 -27.45 13.20
N LYS A 213 -3.00 -27.42 13.02
CA LYS A 213 -3.71 -28.40 12.19
C LYS A 213 -3.35 -28.33 10.71
N ILE A 214 -3.04 -27.14 10.19
CA ILE A 214 -2.77 -26.93 8.77
C ILE A 214 -1.27 -26.81 8.47
N LYS A 215 -0.42 -26.53 9.46
CA LYS A 215 1.01 -26.22 9.31
C LYS A 215 1.74 -27.19 8.40
N SER A 216 1.54 -28.50 8.61
CA SER A 216 2.19 -29.57 7.81
C SER A 216 1.69 -29.67 6.37
N SER A 217 0.54 -29.07 6.06
CA SER A 217 -0.07 -29.03 4.72
C SER A 217 0.25 -27.77 3.94
N VAL A 218 0.97 -26.82 4.54
CA VAL A 218 1.41 -25.58 3.89
C VAL A 218 2.72 -25.83 3.17
N ALA A 219 2.69 -25.82 1.84
CA ALA A 219 3.87 -26.00 1.01
C ALA A 219 4.79 -24.78 1.02
N VAL A 220 4.22 -23.56 1.04
CA VAL A 220 4.98 -22.30 0.99
C VAL A 220 4.44 -21.29 2.00
N TRP A 221 5.34 -20.76 2.81
CA TRP A 221 5.08 -19.59 3.67
C TRP A 221 5.58 -18.34 2.93
N TRP A 222 4.66 -17.67 2.22
CA TRP A 222 5.02 -16.54 1.36
C TRP A 222 5.27 -15.24 2.14
N THR A 223 6.15 -14.39 1.58
CA THR A 223 6.57 -13.12 2.19
C THR A 223 6.34 -11.89 1.32
N SER A 224 6.00 -12.07 0.05
CA SER A 224 5.75 -10.95 -0.86
C SER A 224 4.60 -11.21 -1.83
N GLY A 225 3.91 -10.13 -2.22
CA GLY A 225 2.83 -10.23 -3.19
C GLY A 225 3.29 -10.65 -4.59
N ALA A 226 4.53 -10.32 -4.98
CA ALA A 226 5.10 -10.76 -6.25
C ALA A 226 5.30 -12.29 -6.29
N GLN A 227 5.74 -12.88 -5.18
CA GLN A 227 5.83 -14.33 -5.02
C GLN A 227 4.46 -15.00 -5.21
N VAL A 228 3.41 -14.45 -4.59
CA VAL A 228 2.04 -14.96 -4.71
C VAL A 228 1.55 -14.92 -6.15
N GLU A 229 1.72 -13.79 -6.84
CA GLU A 229 1.32 -13.63 -8.23
C GLU A 229 2.03 -14.65 -9.13
N GLN A 230 3.33 -14.86 -8.92
CA GLN A 230 4.11 -15.86 -9.65
C GLN A 230 3.58 -17.28 -9.40
N MET A 231 3.37 -17.68 -8.14
CA MET A 231 2.87 -19.01 -7.78
C MET A 231 1.49 -19.31 -8.37
N LEU A 232 0.57 -18.34 -8.34
CA LEU A 232 -0.74 -18.47 -8.96
C LEU A 232 -0.66 -18.57 -10.48
N THR A 233 0.22 -17.79 -11.10
CA THR A 233 0.37 -17.77 -12.57
C THR A 233 1.05 -19.06 -13.08
N SER A 234 2.07 -19.55 -12.38
CA SER A 234 2.78 -20.77 -12.76
C SER A 234 2.02 -22.06 -12.45
N GLY A 235 1.05 -22.01 -11.53
CA GLY A 235 0.36 -23.21 -11.02
C GLY A 235 1.16 -24.00 -10.01
N GLU A 236 2.14 -23.40 -9.35
CA GLU A 236 2.89 -24.00 -8.25
C GLU A 236 2.00 -24.22 -7.02
N ILE A 237 1.06 -23.30 -6.78
CA ILE A 237 0.11 -23.33 -5.67
C ILE A 237 -1.32 -23.36 -6.20
N ASP A 238 -2.14 -24.23 -5.60
CA ASP A 238 -3.54 -24.40 -5.97
C ASP A 238 -4.49 -23.46 -5.25
N LEU A 239 -4.21 -23.15 -3.98
CA LEU A 239 -5.06 -22.24 -3.15
C LEU A 239 -4.24 -21.55 -2.06
N LEU A 240 -4.59 -20.29 -1.78
CA LEU A 240 -3.90 -19.47 -0.79
C LEU A 240 -4.71 -18.23 -0.35
N PRO A 241 -4.55 -17.75 0.90
CA PRO A 241 -4.91 -16.41 1.32
C PRO A 241 -3.96 -15.38 0.72
N THR A 242 -4.51 -14.27 0.21
CA THR A 242 -3.70 -13.17 -0.31
C THR A 242 -4.49 -11.87 -0.52
N TRP A 243 -3.78 -10.78 -0.68
CA TRP A 243 -4.37 -9.50 -1.11
C TRP A 243 -4.97 -9.62 -2.50
N VAL A 244 -6.21 -9.20 -2.65
CA VAL A 244 -7.03 -9.40 -3.86
C VAL A 244 -6.39 -8.92 -5.16
N SER A 245 -5.53 -7.91 -5.11
CA SER A 245 -4.79 -7.43 -6.28
C SER A 245 -3.87 -8.49 -6.92
N ARG A 246 -3.45 -9.50 -6.16
CA ARG A 246 -2.55 -10.54 -6.65
C ARG A 246 -3.25 -11.60 -7.51
N PRO A 247 -4.36 -12.21 -7.06
CA PRO A 247 -5.12 -13.09 -7.95
C PRO A 247 -5.72 -12.33 -9.14
N GLN A 248 -6.10 -11.04 -8.99
CA GLN A 248 -6.54 -10.23 -10.12
C GLN A 248 -5.44 -10.02 -11.17
N ALA A 249 -4.19 -9.80 -10.74
CA ALA A 249 -3.06 -9.71 -11.66
C ALA A 249 -2.79 -11.06 -12.36
N ALA A 250 -2.88 -12.18 -11.65
CA ALA A 250 -2.76 -13.51 -12.23
C ALA A 250 -3.88 -13.80 -13.25
N GLN A 251 -5.13 -13.41 -12.96
CA GLN A 251 -6.26 -13.50 -13.90
C GLN A 251 -5.99 -12.66 -15.16
N ALA A 252 -5.49 -11.43 -15.00
CA ALA A 252 -5.14 -10.56 -16.13
C ALA A 252 -4.01 -11.14 -16.99
N ALA A 253 -3.12 -11.94 -16.39
CA ALA A 253 -2.08 -12.70 -17.09
C ALA A 253 -2.60 -14.01 -17.72
N GLY A 254 -3.91 -14.32 -17.63
CA GLY A 254 -4.55 -15.49 -18.22
C GLY A 254 -4.54 -16.75 -17.34
N ALA A 255 -4.13 -16.65 -16.07
CA ALA A 255 -4.19 -17.79 -15.15
C ALA A 255 -5.65 -18.07 -14.76
N PRO A 256 -6.08 -19.35 -14.66
CA PRO A 256 -7.44 -19.73 -14.30
C PRO A 256 -7.63 -19.64 -12.78
N VAL A 257 -7.58 -18.43 -12.24
CA VAL A 257 -7.68 -18.16 -10.81
C VAL A 257 -9.07 -17.63 -10.47
N GLU A 258 -9.64 -18.10 -9.38
CA GLU A 258 -10.91 -17.64 -8.82
C GLU A 258 -10.69 -16.96 -7.46
N ILE A 259 -11.55 -16.00 -7.14
CA ILE A 259 -11.50 -15.20 -5.91
C ILE A 259 -12.75 -15.48 -5.08
N VAL A 260 -12.54 -15.84 -3.83
CA VAL A 260 -13.63 -16.04 -2.85
C VAL A 260 -13.69 -14.80 -1.95
N TRP A 261 -14.74 -14.02 -2.10
CA TRP A 261 -14.97 -12.81 -1.31
C TRP A 261 -15.53 -13.10 0.09
N ASN A 262 -16.18 -14.25 0.26
CA ASN A 262 -16.75 -14.65 1.55
C ASN A 262 -15.67 -14.68 2.63
N GLN A 263 -15.96 -13.99 3.75
CA GLN A 263 -15.05 -13.84 4.88
C GLN A 263 -13.71 -13.14 4.52
N GLY A 264 -13.66 -12.37 3.43
CA GLY A 264 -12.48 -11.57 3.09
C GLY A 264 -12.17 -10.57 4.20
N ILE A 265 -10.88 -10.43 4.57
CA ILE A 265 -10.44 -9.53 5.64
C ILE A 265 -10.07 -8.20 5.00
N TRP A 266 -10.77 -7.12 5.37
CA TRP A 266 -10.55 -5.83 4.74
C TRP A 266 -10.08 -4.75 5.70
N GLY A 267 -9.21 -3.91 5.20
CA GLY A 267 -8.67 -2.75 5.87
C GLY A 267 -8.48 -1.60 4.90
N GLY A 268 -8.17 -0.42 5.40
CA GLY A 268 -8.03 0.76 4.57
C GLY A 268 -6.68 1.44 4.71
N ASP A 269 -6.32 2.11 3.63
CA ASP A 269 -5.20 3.04 3.57
C ASP A 269 -5.74 4.46 3.42
N ASN A 270 -5.02 5.40 4.00
CA ASN A 270 -5.41 6.78 4.03
C ASN A 270 -4.29 7.70 3.54
N TRP A 271 -4.66 8.79 2.91
CA TRP A 271 -3.77 9.94 2.76
C TRP A 271 -3.59 10.62 4.11
N SER A 272 -2.36 10.66 4.61
CA SER A 272 -2.01 11.27 5.89
C SER A 272 -0.88 12.27 5.71
N ILE A 273 -1.02 13.44 6.35
CA ILE A 273 -0.05 14.55 6.27
C ILE A 273 0.93 14.40 7.42
N LEU A 274 2.23 14.52 7.16
CA LEU A 274 3.26 14.47 8.19
C LEU A 274 3.22 15.75 9.05
N ALA A 275 3.24 15.59 10.37
CA ALA A 275 3.17 16.71 11.29
C ALA A 275 4.34 17.71 11.10
N GLY A 276 4.01 18.98 10.87
CA GLY A 276 5.00 20.06 10.73
C GLY A 276 5.66 20.16 9.36
N THR A 277 5.20 19.41 8.35
CA THR A 277 5.64 19.66 6.97
C THR A 277 5.30 21.11 6.54
N PRO A 278 6.20 21.80 5.84
CA PRO A 278 5.92 23.16 5.36
C PRO A 278 4.85 23.20 4.25
N ASN A 279 4.48 22.03 3.68
CA ASN A 279 3.58 21.91 2.55
C ASN A 279 2.18 21.38 2.93
N ALA A 280 1.79 21.45 4.21
CA ALA A 280 0.53 20.87 4.71
C ALA A 280 -0.71 21.35 3.94
N ASP A 281 -0.79 22.64 3.59
CA ASP A 281 -1.93 23.18 2.85
C ASP A 281 -2.00 22.63 1.42
N ALA A 282 -0.88 22.48 0.74
CA ALA A 282 -0.82 21.84 -0.58
C ALA A 282 -1.22 20.36 -0.50
N CYS A 283 -0.86 19.65 0.59
CA CYS A 283 -1.33 18.30 0.84
C CYS A 283 -2.86 18.25 1.04
N ARG A 284 -3.46 19.21 1.74
CA ARG A 284 -4.92 19.32 1.88
C ARG A 284 -5.62 19.52 0.55
N GLU A 285 -5.08 20.41 -0.29
CA GLU A 285 -5.60 20.60 -1.66
C GLU A 285 -5.54 19.32 -2.48
N PHE A 286 -4.41 18.60 -2.38
CA PHE A 286 -4.25 17.30 -3.06
C PHE A 286 -5.26 16.25 -2.54
N ILE A 287 -5.47 16.16 -1.22
CA ILE A 287 -6.44 15.20 -0.64
C ILE A 287 -7.84 15.47 -1.18
N LYS A 288 -8.29 16.75 -1.20
CA LYS A 288 -9.60 17.11 -1.76
C LYS A 288 -9.72 16.71 -3.23
N PHE A 289 -8.70 16.99 -4.01
CA PHE A 289 -8.65 16.65 -5.43
C PHE A 289 -8.68 15.13 -5.69
N ALA A 290 -7.91 14.37 -4.92
CA ALA A 290 -7.84 12.91 -5.03
C ALA A 290 -9.09 12.20 -4.49
N SER A 291 -9.91 12.90 -3.68
CA SER A 291 -11.16 12.37 -3.15
C SER A 291 -12.36 12.53 -4.09
N ASP A 292 -12.18 13.14 -5.26
CA ASP A 292 -13.25 13.27 -6.25
C ASP A 292 -13.72 11.89 -6.74
N PRO A 293 -15.05 11.61 -6.75
CA PRO A 293 -15.58 10.30 -7.13
C PRO A 293 -15.19 9.84 -8.53
N LYS A 294 -15.18 10.76 -9.52
CA LYS A 294 -14.80 10.41 -10.90
C LYS A 294 -13.33 10.05 -11.00
N ARG A 295 -12.48 10.75 -10.23
CA ARG A 295 -11.05 10.44 -10.18
C ARG A 295 -10.79 9.11 -9.51
N GLN A 296 -11.46 8.82 -8.39
CA GLN A 296 -11.34 7.49 -7.78
C GLN A 296 -11.82 6.40 -8.74
N ALA A 297 -12.93 6.59 -9.44
CA ALA A 297 -13.40 5.65 -10.45
C ALA A 297 -12.38 5.38 -11.55
N ALA A 298 -11.64 6.40 -11.99
CA ALA A 298 -10.60 6.25 -13.02
C ALA A 298 -9.43 5.33 -12.61
N LEU A 299 -9.22 5.09 -11.30
CA LEU A 299 -8.26 4.08 -10.85
C LEU A 299 -8.60 2.69 -11.36
N THR A 300 -9.89 2.40 -11.57
CA THR A 300 -10.35 1.09 -12.02
C THR A 300 -9.98 0.76 -13.48
N GLU A 301 -9.47 1.72 -14.22
CA GLU A 301 -8.84 1.49 -15.53
C GLU A 301 -7.49 0.78 -15.42
N TYR A 302 -6.86 0.84 -14.24
CA TYR A 302 -5.55 0.25 -13.96
C TYR A 302 -5.66 -1.06 -13.17
N PHE A 303 -6.55 -1.10 -12.19
CA PHE A 303 -6.83 -2.28 -11.35
C PHE A 303 -8.19 -2.09 -10.65
N PRO A 304 -8.89 -3.16 -10.27
CA PRO A 304 -10.12 -3.08 -9.47
C PRO A 304 -9.80 -2.51 -8.08
N ALA A 305 -9.85 -1.18 -7.96
CA ALA A 305 -9.49 -0.46 -6.75
C ALA A 305 -10.57 -0.54 -5.66
N GLY A 306 -10.16 -0.53 -4.39
CA GLY A 306 -11.08 -0.39 -3.27
C GLY A 306 -11.46 1.07 -3.06
N LEU A 307 -12.48 1.51 -3.78
CA LEU A 307 -12.93 2.90 -3.80
C LEU A 307 -13.50 3.30 -2.44
N THR A 308 -13.08 4.46 -1.93
CA THR A 308 -13.57 5.00 -0.65
C THR A 308 -14.72 5.99 -0.82
N GLN A 309 -14.99 6.41 -2.06
CA GLN A 309 -16.13 7.23 -2.43
C GLN A 309 -17.25 6.34 -3.00
N PRO A 310 -18.40 6.19 -2.33
CA PRO A 310 -19.50 5.38 -2.84
C PRO A 310 -20.01 5.83 -4.21
N GLU A 311 -20.06 7.15 -4.46
CA GLU A 311 -20.49 7.70 -5.73
C GLU A 311 -19.57 7.35 -6.91
N ALA A 312 -18.32 6.95 -6.64
CA ALA A 312 -17.39 6.54 -7.67
C ALA A 312 -17.92 5.34 -8.49
N PHE A 313 -18.70 4.46 -7.87
CA PHE A 313 -19.30 3.31 -8.57
C PHE A 313 -20.26 3.72 -9.69
N ASN A 314 -20.81 4.94 -9.68
CA ASN A 314 -21.64 5.47 -10.77
C ASN A 314 -20.84 5.67 -12.07
N TYR A 315 -19.52 5.68 -12.01
CA TYR A 315 -18.61 5.90 -13.13
C TYR A 315 -17.77 4.66 -13.48
N VAL A 316 -17.94 3.55 -12.75
CA VAL A 316 -17.23 2.29 -12.98
C VAL A 316 -18.11 1.34 -13.79
N LYS A 317 -17.52 0.65 -14.77
CA LYS A 317 -18.24 -0.36 -15.55
C LYS A 317 -18.69 -1.50 -14.62
N PRO A 318 -19.94 -2.00 -14.78
CA PRO A 318 -20.49 -3.03 -13.88
C PRO A 318 -19.64 -4.29 -13.76
N GLU A 319 -19.00 -4.72 -14.86
CA GLU A 319 -18.12 -5.89 -14.89
C GLU A 319 -16.81 -5.69 -14.11
N ILE A 320 -16.36 -4.44 -13.95
CA ILE A 320 -15.19 -4.09 -13.13
C ILE A 320 -15.63 -3.87 -11.70
N ALA A 321 -16.74 -3.17 -11.48
CA ALA A 321 -17.22 -2.79 -10.16
C ALA A 321 -17.36 -3.99 -9.21
N LYS A 322 -17.92 -5.11 -9.68
CA LYS A 322 -18.08 -6.35 -8.89
C LYS A 322 -16.76 -6.99 -8.43
N ASN A 323 -15.64 -6.59 -9.03
CA ASN A 323 -14.31 -7.05 -8.67
C ASN A 323 -13.57 -6.07 -7.75
N CYS A 324 -14.22 -4.95 -7.37
CA CYS A 324 -13.64 -3.98 -6.44
C CYS A 324 -13.86 -4.42 -4.98
N PRO A 325 -12.85 -4.26 -4.10
CA PRO A 325 -12.96 -4.58 -2.67
C PRO A 325 -14.17 -3.97 -1.96
N THR A 326 -14.51 -2.73 -2.27
CA THR A 326 -15.62 -1.99 -1.66
C THR A 326 -16.95 -2.12 -2.40
N TYR A 327 -17.05 -3.03 -3.38
CA TYR A 327 -18.34 -3.35 -3.97
C TYR A 327 -19.28 -3.89 -2.87
N PRO A 328 -20.56 -3.43 -2.81
CA PRO A 328 -21.43 -3.72 -1.67
C PRO A 328 -21.55 -5.19 -1.29
N ASP A 329 -21.63 -6.10 -2.28
CA ASP A 329 -21.72 -7.53 -2.01
C ASP A 329 -20.41 -8.13 -1.47
N ASN A 330 -19.26 -7.59 -1.86
CA ASN A 330 -17.95 -8.06 -1.42
C ASN A 330 -17.65 -7.64 0.01
N ILE A 331 -17.88 -6.34 0.32
CA ILE A 331 -17.54 -5.81 1.65
C ILE A 331 -18.49 -6.31 2.73
N LYS A 332 -19.76 -6.55 2.38
CA LYS A 332 -20.81 -7.01 3.30
C LYS A 332 -20.50 -8.37 3.93
N VAL A 333 -19.83 -9.26 3.20
CA VAL A 333 -19.51 -10.63 3.67
C VAL A 333 -18.12 -10.73 4.29
N GLY A 334 -17.41 -9.60 4.38
CA GLY A 334 -16.04 -9.51 4.90
C GLY A 334 -15.96 -9.23 6.39
N LEU A 335 -14.75 -9.43 6.92
CA LEU A 335 -14.31 -9.02 8.25
C LEU A 335 -13.55 -7.69 8.15
N LYS A 336 -14.00 -6.67 8.84
CA LYS A 336 -13.22 -5.45 9.02
C LYS A 336 -12.09 -5.71 10.01
N ILE A 337 -10.85 -5.37 9.63
CA ILE A 337 -9.71 -5.46 10.53
C ILE A 337 -9.87 -4.51 11.72
N ASP A 338 -9.65 -4.99 12.95
CA ASP A 338 -9.65 -4.15 14.13
C ASP A 338 -8.25 -3.55 14.34
N ALA A 339 -8.07 -2.33 13.84
CA ALA A 339 -6.81 -1.61 13.93
C ALA A 339 -6.39 -1.35 15.40
N LYS A 340 -7.37 -1.18 16.31
CA LYS A 340 -7.06 -0.98 17.74
C LYS A 340 -6.57 -2.27 18.39
N TYR A 341 -7.21 -3.39 18.10
CA TYR A 341 -6.72 -4.70 18.56
C TYR A 341 -5.26 -4.91 18.13
N TRP A 342 -4.96 -4.66 16.87
CA TRP A 342 -3.59 -4.80 16.35
C TRP A 342 -2.62 -3.78 16.93
N LEU A 343 -3.05 -2.53 17.17
CA LEU A 343 -2.21 -1.55 17.89
C LEU A 343 -1.76 -2.07 19.26
N ASP A 344 -2.69 -2.65 20.01
CA ASP A 344 -2.45 -3.06 21.38
C ASP A 344 -1.69 -4.40 21.48
N ASN A 345 -1.81 -5.28 20.49
CA ASN A 345 -1.35 -6.67 20.57
C ASN A 345 -0.27 -7.07 19.58
N GLN A 346 0.00 -6.28 18.52
CA GLN A 346 0.84 -6.72 17.40
C GLN A 346 2.23 -7.20 17.81
N ALA A 347 2.91 -6.54 18.76
CA ALA A 347 4.26 -6.92 19.16
C ALA A 347 4.29 -8.34 19.75
N ALA A 348 3.41 -8.64 20.68
CA ALA A 348 3.30 -9.95 21.32
C ALA A 348 2.85 -11.04 20.34
N VAL A 349 1.90 -10.71 19.45
CA VAL A 349 1.42 -11.66 18.43
C VAL A 349 2.49 -11.98 17.40
N ILE A 350 3.26 -10.98 16.94
CA ILE A 350 4.39 -11.19 16.01
C ILE A 350 5.48 -12.05 16.67
N GLU A 351 5.84 -11.78 17.92
CA GLU A 351 6.84 -12.57 18.66
C GLU A 351 6.37 -14.03 18.79
N ARG A 352 5.11 -14.25 19.21
CA ARG A 352 4.54 -15.59 19.33
C ARG A 352 4.50 -16.31 17.99
N PHE A 353 4.10 -15.63 16.92
CA PHE A 353 4.04 -16.22 15.58
C PHE A 353 5.42 -16.59 15.05
N ASN A 354 6.43 -15.73 15.25
CA ASN A 354 7.79 -16.02 14.83
C ASN A 354 8.40 -17.21 15.58
N SER A 355 8.10 -17.34 16.87
CA SER A 355 8.52 -18.52 17.66
C SER A 355 7.79 -19.78 17.21
N TRP A 356 6.48 -19.69 16.98
CA TRP A 356 5.64 -20.79 16.54
C TRP A 356 6.03 -21.35 15.15
N ILE A 357 6.35 -20.48 14.19
CA ILE A 357 6.67 -20.92 12.83
C ILE A 357 8.00 -21.66 12.74
N LEU A 358 8.92 -21.41 13.70
CA LEU A 358 10.23 -22.07 13.80
C LEU A 358 10.19 -23.39 14.58
N ALA A 359 9.18 -23.60 15.42
CA ALA A 359 8.94 -24.85 16.15
C ALA A 359 8.37 -25.93 15.24
#